data_c773073abe1af4ea7cc908122051a289
#
_entry.id   c773073abe1af4ea7cc908122051a289
#
_cell.length_a   1.000
_cell.length_b   1.000
_cell.length_c   1.000
_cell.angle_alpha   90.00
_cell.angle_beta   90.00
_cell.angle_gamma   90.00
#
_symmetry.space_group_name_H-M   'P 1'
#
loop_
_entity.id
_entity.type
_entity.pdbx_description
1 polymer ?
#
loop_
_entity_poly.entity_id
_entity_poly.type
_entity_poly.pdbx_seq_one_letter_code
_entity_poly.pdbx_strand_id
1 'polypeptide(L)'
;MGLRTDSILKVIVPVVLILVQIPFFIAFEMKKPKPRDLMPIAVLSVIGALGRAVFAAIPSFNPNSAVVIIAGMQFGPLAGFLTGSLSALASNMLLGQGPWTLWQMTAWGMMGCFAGVFQRTGIFKHRVLLYSYGFLSGILFGWFMNLQYLIGYVYPLTMGAVIASCVASITFDLAHGISTLIFLFILERPWGKKLKRLKVKYGILDIRRE
;
A
#
# COMPACT_ATOMS: atom_id res chain seq x y z
N MET A 1 -27.13 -9.48 -23.32
CA MET A 1 -27.20 -8.48 -22.23
C MET A 1 -25.94 -8.45 -21.37
N GLY A 2 -25.19 -9.55 -21.18
CA GLY A 2 -23.96 -9.61 -20.39
C GLY A 2 -22.78 -8.76 -20.89
N LEU A 3 -22.57 -8.67 -22.18
CA LEU A 3 -21.45 -7.91 -22.79
C LEU A 3 -21.42 -6.41 -22.41
N ARG A 4 -22.58 -5.81 -22.10
CA ARG A 4 -22.68 -4.40 -21.78
C ARG A 4 -22.27 -4.10 -20.33
N THR A 5 -22.58 -4.99 -19.40
CA THR A 5 -22.24 -4.83 -17.97
C THR A 5 -20.73 -4.96 -17.75
N ASP A 6 -20.09 -5.90 -18.43
CA ASP A 6 -18.67 -6.18 -18.32
C ASP A 6 -17.82 -5.04 -18.89
N SER A 7 -18.23 -4.47 -20.01
CA SER A 7 -17.58 -3.29 -20.60
C SER A 7 -17.68 -2.06 -19.69
N ILE A 8 -18.81 -1.91 -19.02
CA ILE A 8 -19.07 -0.81 -18.07
C ILE A 8 -18.15 -0.93 -16.86
N LEU A 9 -17.98 -2.12 -16.27
CA LEU A 9 -17.10 -2.35 -15.11
C LEU A 9 -15.64 -2.02 -15.42
N LYS A 10 -15.16 -2.36 -16.62
CA LYS A 10 -13.78 -2.04 -17.05
C LYS A 10 -13.49 -0.54 -17.10
N VAL A 11 -14.50 0.29 -17.28
CA VAL A 11 -14.36 1.76 -17.30
C VAL A 11 -14.64 2.35 -15.93
N ILE A 12 -15.71 1.91 -15.27
CA ILE A 12 -16.13 2.50 -13.99
C ILE A 12 -15.09 2.24 -12.90
N VAL A 13 -14.54 1.03 -12.81
CA VAL A 13 -13.64 0.68 -11.70
C VAL A 13 -12.35 1.51 -11.69
N PRO A 14 -11.62 1.71 -12.80
CA PRO A 14 -10.48 2.63 -12.82
C PRO A 14 -10.85 4.07 -12.43
N VAL A 15 -12.01 4.56 -12.87
CA VAL A 15 -12.49 5.90 -12.48
C VAL A 15 -12.74 5.97 -10.98
N VAL A 16 -13.39 4.98 -10.39
CA VAL A 16 -13.61 4.91 -8.94
C VAL A 16 -12.28 4.86 -8.18
N LEU A 17 -11.30 4.07 -8.65
CA LEU A 17 -9.99 4.00 -8.02
C LEU A 17 -9.25 5.35 -8.05
N ILE A 18 -9.38 6.11 -9.14
CA ILE A 18 -8.84 7.48 -9.22
C ILE A 18 -9.58 8.38 -8.22
N LEU A 19 -10.92 8.35 -8.22
CA LEU A 19 -11.73 9.17 -7.33
C LEU A 19 -11.44 8.87 -5.85
N VAL A 20 -11.18 7.63 -5.49
CA VAL A 20 -10.80 7.24 -4.11
C VAL A 20 -9.45 7.82 -3.71
N GLN A 21 -8.52 8.00 -4.63
CA GLN A 21 -7.19 8.54 -4.34
C GLN A 21 -7.19 10.07 -4.18
N ILE A 22 -8.00 10.78 -4.97
CA ILE A 22 -8.05 12.26 -4.99
C ILE A 22 -8.21 12.88 -3.59
N PRO A 23 -9.16 12.43 -2.72
CA PRO A 23 -9.32 13.01 -1.38
C PRO A 23 -8.07 12.95 -0.51
N PHE A 24 -7.24 11.91 -0.64
CA PHE A 24 -6.01 11.80 0.14
C PHE A 24 -4.96 12.82 -0.30
N PHE A 25 -4.82 13.05 -1.62
CA PHE A 25 -3.92 14.07 -2.15
C PHE A 25 -4.41 15.47 -1.78
N ILE A 26 -5.72 15.76 -1.95
CA ILE A 26 -6.32 17.04 -1.56
C ILE A 26 -6.16 17.28 -0.06
N ALA A 27 -6.51 16.29 0.78
CA ALA A 27 -6.40 16.41 2.23
C ALA A 27 -4.95 16.62 2.71
N PHE A 28 -3.97 16.11 1.98
CA PHE A 28 -2.56 16.38 2.26
C PHE A 28 -2.19 17.81 1.83
N GLU A 29 -2.58 18.25 0.64
CA GLU A 29 -2.31 19.58 0.12
C GLU A 29 -2.95 20.69 0.97
N MET A 30 -4.18 20.46 1.45
CA MET A 30 -4.88 21.39 2.35
C MET A 30 -4.12 21.64 3.66
N LYS A 31 -3.23 20.76 4.07
CA LYS A 31 -2.36 20.94 5.24
C LYS A 31 -1.17 21.87 4.95
N LYS A 32 -1.07 22.42 3.75
CA LYS A 32 0.03 23.29 3.32
C LYS A 32 1.41 22.71 3.70
N PRO A 33 1.73 21.49 3.22
CA PRO A 33 2.95 20.81 3.61
C PRO A 33 4.18 21.62 3.19
N LYS A 34 5.15 21.68 4.08
CA LYS A 34 6.46 22.29 3.76
C LYS A 34 7.33 21.28 3.00
N PRO A 35 8.34 21.70 2.23
CA PRO A 35 9.23 20.76 1.52
C PRO A 35 9.82 19.65 2.40
N ARG A 36 10.09 19.95 3.67
CA ARG A 36 10.56 18.97 4.66
C ARG A 36 9.55 17.87 4.99
N ASP A 37 8.24 18.12 4.80
CA ASP A 37 7.17 17.16 5.07
C ASP A 37 7.00 16.20 3.90
N LEU A 38 7.35 16.63 2.68
CA LEU A 38 7.34 15.80 1.47
C LEU A 38 8.53 14.83 1.41
N MET A 39 9.68 15.24 1.96
CA MET A 39 10.93 14.49 1.86
C MET A 39 10.82 13.03 2.38
N PRO A 40 10.28 12.74 3.58
CA PRO A 40 10.16 11.37 4.04
C PRO A 40 9.21 10.52 3.18
N ILE A 41 8.14 11.12 2.65
CA ILE A 41 7.20 10.45 1.75
C ILE A 41 7.94 10.05 0.47
N ALA A 42 8.63 10.98 -0.18
CA ALA A 42 9.38 10.72 -1.40
C ALA A 42 10.49 9.68 -1.19
N VAL A 43 11.30 9.83 -0.14
CA VAL A 43 12.41 8.90 0.15
C VAL A 43 11.90 7.50 0.44
N LEU A 44 10.86 7.35 1.28
CA LEU A 44 10.31 6.03 1.59
C LEU A 44 9.61 5.40 0.38
N SER A 45 8.96 6.20 -0.47
CA SER A 45 8.39 5.70 -1.73
C SER A 45 9.46 5.16 -2.67
N VAL A 46 10.57 5.86 -2.81
CA VAL A 46 11.71 5.40 -3.63
C VAL A 46 12.33 4.14 -3.04
N ILE A 47 12.53 4.09 -1.72
CA ILE A 47 13.07 2.89 -1.05
C ILE A 47 12.14 1.68 -1.25
N GLY A 48 10.82 1.88 -1.12
CA GLY A 48 9.83 0.83 -1.40
C GLY A 48 9.88 0.37 -2.85
N ALA A 49 9.95 1.30 -3.79
CA ALA A 49 10.03 1.00 -5.22
C ALA A 49 11.32 0.24 -5.59
N LEU A 50 12.47 0.71 -5.11
CA LEU A 50 13.75 0.02 -5.33
C LEU A 50 13.77 -1.35 -4.66
N GLY A 51 13.20 -1.46 -3.45
CA GLY A 51 13.05 -2.75 -2.78
C GLY A 51 12.25 -3.75 -3.62
N ARG A 52 11.16 -3.32 -4.27
CA ARG A 52 10.43 -4.20 -5.21
C ARG A 52 11.30 -4.61 -6.39
N ALA A 53 12.06 -3.67 -6.96
CA ALA A 53 12.92 -3.96 -8.11
C ALA A 53 14.05 -4.94 -7.74
N VAL A 54 14.69 -4.77 -6.59
CA VAL A 54 15.77 -5.66 -6.11
C VAL A 54 15.27 -7.10 -5.89
N PHE A 55 14.05 -7.26 -5.36
CA PHE A 55 13.46 -8.56 -5.11
C PHE A 55 12.55 -9.07 -6.25
N ALA A 56 12.57 -8.43 -7.42
CA ALA A 56 11.68 -8.77 -8.54
C ALA A 56 11.78 -10.23 -9.02
N ALA A 57 12.95 -10.87 -8.82
CA ALA A 57 13.14 -12.27 -9.16
C ALA A 57 12.39 -13.25 -8.23
N ILE A 58 11.94 -12.80 -7.06
CA ILE A 58 11.22 -13.62 -6.09
C ILE A 58 9.76 -13.15 -6.06
N PRO A 59 8.82 -13.94 -6.63
CA PRO A 59 7.43 -13.53 -6.71
C PRO A 59 6.84 -13.19 -5.34
N SER A 60 6.13 -12.08 -5.27
CA SER A 60 5.44 -11.58 -4.06
C SER A 60 6.34 -11.32 -2.84
N PHE A 61 7.66 -11.48 -2.95
CA PHE A 61 8.60 -11.27 -1.85
C PHE A 61 9.34 -9.95 -2.02
N ASN A 62 8.94 -8.91 -1.29
CA ASN A 62 9.58 -7.60 -1.32
C ASN A 62 9.28 -6.76 -0.06
N PRO A 63 10.11 -5.76 0.26
CA PRO A 63 9.96 -4.95 1.47
C PRO A 63 8.89 -3.84 1.38
N ASN A 64 8.27 -3.59 0.22
CA ASN A 64 7.46 -2.40 -0.01
C ASN A 64 6.33 -2.26 1.01
N SER A 65 5.58 -3.34 1.28
CA SER A 65 4.48 -3.33 2.25
C SER A 65 4.94 -2.94 3.65
N ALA A 66 6.09 -3.47 4.10
CA ALA A 66 6.66 -3.12 5.40
C ALA A 66 7.09 -1.64 5.45
N VAL A 67 7.71 -1.12 4.38
CA VAL A 67 8.09 0.29 4.26
C VAL A 67 6.88 1.20 4.36
N VAL A 68 5.81 0.87 3.64
CA VAL A 68 4.55 1.63 3.62
C VAL A 68 3.85 1.61 4.98
N ILE A 69 3.80 0.46 5.66
CA ILE A 69 3.26 0.33 7.01
C ILE A 69 4.06 1.20 7.98
N ILE A 70 5.39 1.14 7.96
CA ILE A 70 6.26 1.96 8.81
C ILE A 70 6.07 3.45 8.52
N ALA A 71 5.91 3.85 7.25
CA ALA A 71 5.63 5.23 6.88
C ALA A 71 4.32 5.72 7.52
N GLY A 72 3.25 4.93 7.42
CA GLY A 72 1.96 5.23 8.05
C GLY A 72 2.06 5.36 9.57
N MET A 73 2.75 4.42 10.22
CA MET A 73 2.97 4.43 11.68
C MET A 73 3.71 5.69 12.15
N GLN A 74 4.74 6.12 11.43
CA GLN A 74 5.61 7.24 11.87
C GLN A 74 5.05 8.61 11.49
N PHE A 75 4.46 8.73 10.30
CA PHE A 75 4.05 10.01 9.74
C PHE A 75 2.52 10.19 9.65
N GLY A 76 1.76 9.14 9.94
CA GLY A 76 0.31 9.16 10.01
C GLY A 76 -0.40 8.72 8.70
N PRO A 77 -1.74 8.67 8.73
CA PRO A 77 -2.53 8.03 7.67
C PRO A 77 -2.31 8.61 6.28
N LEU A 78 -2.32 9.93 6.14
CA LEU A 78 -2.16 10.58 4.85
C LEU A 78 -0.75 10.34 4.26
N ALA A 79 0.29 10.47 5.07
CA ALA A 79 1.65 10.18 4.63
C ALA A 79 1.83 8.70 4.26
N GLY A 80 1.22 7.80 5.02
CA GLY A 80 1.20 6.36 4.71
C GLY A 80 0.53 6.07 3.38
N PHE A 81 -0.64 6.70 3.13
CA PHE A 81 -1.35 6.56 1.85
C PHE A 81 -0.48 7.03 0.68
N LEU A 82 0.05 8.25 0.77
CA LEU A 82 0.88 8.82 -0.27
C LEU A 82 2.15 7.99 -0.53
N THR A 83 2.83 7.52 0.53
CA THR A 83 4.00 6.65 0.39
C THR A 83 3.65 5.36 -0.36
N GLY A 84 2.54 4.70 -0.01
CA GLY A 84 2.09 3.48 -0.66
C GLY A 84 1.72 3.70 -2.12
N SER A 85 0.94 4.72 -2.40
CA SER A 85 0.50 5.09 -3.75
C SER A 85 1.70 5.45 -4.65
N LEU A 86 2.59 6.32 -4.17
CA LEU A 86 3.76 6.74 -4.94
C LEU A 86 4.80 5.63 -5.11
N SER A 87 4.98 4.74 -4.11
CA SER A 87 5.89 3.60 -4.26
C SER A 87 5.40 2.61 -5.31
N ALA A 88 4.08 2.38 -5.39
CA ALA A 88 3.47 1.57 -6.43
C ALA A 88 3.73 2.16 -7.83
N LEU A 89 3.43 3.46 -7.99
CA LEU A 89 3.66 4.17 -9.24
C LEU A 89 5.12 4.12 -9.66
N ALA A 90 6.03 4.49 -8.76
CA ALA A 90 7.47 4.54 -9.02
C ALA A 90 8.04 3.15 -9.35
N SER A 91 7.65 2.11 -8.61
CA SER A 91 8.12 0.76 -8.89
C SER A 91 7.61 0.21 -10.23
N ASN A 92 6.39 0.57 -10.63
CA ASN A 92 5.86 0.16 -11.92
C ASN A 92 6.50 0.92 -13.08
N MET A 93 7.09 2.09 -12.87
CA MET A 93 7.96 2.73 -13.87
C MET A 93 9.22 1.89 -14.17
N LEU A 94 9.68 1.10 -13.19
CA LEU A 94 10.83 0.21 -13.34
C LEU A 94 10.43 -1.20 -13.83
N LEU A 95 9.30 -1.72 -13.35
CA LEU A 95 8.87 -3.10 -13.55
C LEU A 95 7.79 -3.27 -14.65
N GLY A 96 7.27 -2.17 -15.15
CA GLY A 96 6.21 -2.12 -16.17
C GLY A 96 4.90 -1.57 -15.64
N GLN A 97 4.35 -0.60 -16.35
CA GLN A 97 3.05 0.02 -16.11
C GLN A 97 1.93 -0.80 -16.76
N GLY A 98 0.77 -0.82 -16.14
CA GLY A 98 -0.40 -1.49 -16.68
C GLY A 98 -1.69 -1.16 -15.92
N PRO A 99 -2.81 -1.80 -16.29
CA PRO A 99 -4.10 -1.60 -15.61
C PRO A 99 -4.06 -1.86 -14.11
N TRP A 100 -3.13 -2.70 -13.66
CA TRP A 100 -2.91 -3.00 -12.24
C TRP A 100 -2.34 -1.84 -11.44
N THR A 101 -1.74 -0.82 -12.08
CA THR A 101 -1.04 0.27 -11.36
C THR A 101 -1.98 1.02 -10.41
N LEU A 102 -3.16 1.43 -10.86
CA LEU A 102 -4.15 2.12 -10.02
C LEU A 102 -4.61 1.26 -8.83
N TRP A 103 -4.76 -0.04 -9.06
CA TRP A 103 -5.12 -0.99 -8.00
C TRP A 103 -4.00 -1.10 -6.96
N GLN A 104 -2.76 -1.24 -7.39
CA GLN A 104 -1.62 -1.30 -6.49
C GLN A 104 -1.43 0.00 -5.71
N MET A 105 -1.59 1.15 -6.35
CA MET A 105 -1.55 2.46 -5.69
C MET A 105 -2.60 2.55 -4.58
N THR A 106 -3.82 2.11 -4.87
CA THR A 106 -4.91 2.09 -3.88
C THR A 106 -4.64 1.09 -2.76
N ALA A 107 -4.24 -0.15 -3.09
CA ALA A 107 -3.99 -1.20 -2.10
C ALA A 107 -2.88 -0.83 -1.12
N TRP A 108 -1.69 -0.45 -1.61
CA TRP A 108 -0.61 0.00 -0.74
C TRP A 108 -0.90 1.33 -0.06
N GLY A 109 -1.59 2.24 -0.74
CA GLY A 109 -2.05 3.49 -0.13
C GLY A 109 -2.93 3.24 1.08
N MET A 110 -3.96 2.40 0.95
CA MET A 110 -4.85 2.03 2.05
C MET A 110 -4.13 1.26 3.15
N MET A 111 -3.20 0.37 2.79
CA MET A 111 -2.36 -0.33 3.76
C MET A 111 -1.58 0.65 4.64
N GLY A 112 -0.94 1.65 4.06
CA GLY A 112 -0.22 2.69 4.81
C GLY A 112 -1.16 3.60 5.62
N CYS A 113 -2.32 3.93 5.07
CA CYS A 113 -3.35 4.72 5.75
C CYS A 113 -3.84 4.02 7.02
N PHE A 114 -4.29 2.78 6.91
CA PHE A 114 -4.76 2.00 8.06
C PHE A 114 -3.66 1.78 9.10
N ALA A 115 -2.42 1.53 8.67
CA ALA A 115 -1.29 1.45 9.60
C ALA A 115 -1.14 2.74 10.43
N GLY A 116 -1.31 3.90 9.80
CA GLY A 116 -1.29 5.19 10.47
C GLY A 116 -2.46 5.39 11.43
N VAL A 117 -3.66 4.93 11.07
CA VAL A 117 -4.86 4.96 11.95
C VAL A 117 -4.64 4.06 13.17
N PHE A 118 -4.24 2.80 12.96
CA PHE A 118 -4.03 1.84 14.05
C PHE A 118 -2.90 2.24 14.99
N GLN A 119 -1.89 2.92 14.49
CA GLN A 119 -0.84 3.50 15.33
C GLN A 119 -1.41 4.63 16.21
N ARG A 120 -2.28 5.51 15.67
CA ARG A 120 -2.89 6.61 16.42
C ARG A 120 -3.89 6.13 17.47
N THR A 121 -4.67 5.11 17.17
CA THR A 121 -5.63 4.51 18.13
C THR A 121 -4.95 3.66 19.20
N GLY A 122 -3.64 3.41 19.05
CA GLY A 122 -2.87 2.64 20.01
C GLY A 122 -2.96 1.12 19.84
N ILE A 123 -3.61 0.62 18.77
CA ILE A 123 -3.71 -0.82 18.47
C ILE A 123 -2.32 -1.45 18.35
N PHE A 124 -1.36 -0.74 17.73
CA PHE A 124 0.01 -1.22 17.56
C PHE A 124 0.91 -1.08 18.81
N LYS A 125 0.35 -0.72 19.97
CA LYS A 125 1.08 -0.89 21.24
C LYS A 125 1.45 -2.35 21.49
N HIS A 126 0.60 -3.26 21.02
CA HIS A 126 0.87 -4.69 21.02
C HIS A 126 1.49 -5.11 19.70
N ARG A 127 2.75 -5.56 19.74
CA ARG A 127 3.51 -5.96 18.53
C ARG A 127 2.88 -7.11 17.77
N VAL A 128 2.21 -8.02 18.49
CA VAL A 128 1.47 -9.11 17.86
C VAL A 128 0.46 -8.56 16.86
N LEU A 129 -0.31 -7.51 17.24
CA LEU A 129 -1.29 -6.88 16.35
C LEU A 129 -0.65 -6.21 15.13
N LEU A 130 0.53 -5.60 15.31
CA LEU A 130 1.28 -5.04 14.18
C LEU A 130 1.71 -6.12 13.19
N TYR A 131 2.29 -7.21 13.68
CA TYR A 131 2.75 -8.29 12.82
C TYR A 131 1.60 -9.06 12.17
N SER A 132 0.50 -9.29 12.91
CA SER A 132 -0.73 -9.85 12.35
C SER A 132 -1.31 -8.95 11.26
N TYR A 133 -1.34 -7.63 11.49
CA TYR A 133 -1.75 -6.67 10.47
C TYR A 133 -0.86 -6.75 9.22
N GLY A 134 0.46 -6.80 9.39
CA GLY A 134 1.40 -6.92 8.27
C GLY A 134 1.16 -8.18 7.45
N PHE A 135 0.98 -9.32 8.11
CA PHE A 135 0.69 -10.59 7.44
C PHE A 135 -0.65 -10.55 6.71
N LEU A 136 -1.72 -10.16 7.41
CA LEU A 136 -3.08 -10.10 6.84
C LEU A 136 -3.19 -9.08 5.70
N SER A 137 -2.51 -7.93 5.81
CA SER A 137 -2.52 -6.92 4.75
C SER A 137 -1.86 -7.42 3.46
N GLY A 138 -0.87 -8.32 3.55
CA GLY A 138 -0.28 -8.98 2.38
C GLY A 138 -1.29 -9.90 1.68
N ILE A 139 -2.05 -10.69 2.45
CA ILE A 139 -3.11 -11.54 1.90
C ILE A 139 -4.23 -10.70 1.28
N LEU A 140 -4.70 -9.68 1.98
CA LEU A 140 -5.75 -8.77 1.49
C LEU A 140 -5.32 -8.02 0.23
N PHE A 141 -4.04 -7.67 0.12
CA PHE A 141 -3.47 -7.11 -1.10
C PHE A 141 -3.65 -8.07 -2.29
N GLY A 142 -3.30 -9.34 -2.13
CA GLY A 142 -3.47 -10.35 -3.17
C GLY A 142 -4.92 -10.53 -3.58
N TRP A 143 -5.85 -10.60 -2.64
CA TRP A 143 -7.28 -10.68 -2.93
C TRP A 143 -7.79 -9.45 -3.67
N PHE A 144 -7.32 -8.27 -3.30
CA PHE A 144 -7.67 -7.05 -4.01
C PHE A 144 -7.12 -7.04 -5.44
N MET A 145 -5.92 -7.58 -5.66
CA MET A 145 -5.37 -7.76 -7.01
C MET A 145 -6.11 -8.85 -7.82
N ASN A 146 -6.65 -9.89 -7.16
CA ASN A 146 -7.53 -10.88 -7.81
C ASN A 146 -8.80 -10.23 -8.35
N LEU A 147 -9.38 -9.24 -7.65
CA LEU A 147 -10.53 -8.49 -8.19
C LEU A 147 -10.16 -7.77 -9.50
N GLN A 148 -8.97 -7.21 -9.59
CA GLN A 148 -8.47 -6.59 -10.83
C GLN A 148 -8.43 -7.61 -11.97
N TYR A 149 -7.89 -8.79 -11.71
CA TYR A 149 -7.80 -9.88 -12.68
C TYR A 149 -9.20 -10.35 -13.11
N LEU A 150 -10.09 -10.60 -12.15
CA LEU A 150 -11.45 -11.07 -12.40
C LEU A 150 -12.25 -10.07 -13.25
N ILE A 151 -12.23 -8.80 -12.88
CA ILE A 151 -12.96 -7.74 -13.60
C ILE A 151 -12.36 -7.49 -14.99
N GLY A 152 -11.03 -7.61 -15.10
CA GLY A 152 -10.33 -7.33 -16.35
C GLY A 152 -10.40 -8.43 -17.39
N TYR A 153 -10.35 -9.70 -16.97
CA TYR A 153 -9.98 -10.80 -17.87
C TYR A 153 -10.87 -12.05 -17.76
N VAL A 154 -11.75 -12.18 -16.76
CA VAL A 154 -12.53 -13.40 -16.56
C VAL A 154 -13.99 -13.21 -16.94
N TYR A 155 -14.46 -13.98 -17.91
CA TYR A 155 -15.85 -13.98 -18.39
C TYR A 155 -16.36 -15.40 -18.62
N PRO A 156 -17.56 -15.72 -18.18
CA PRO A 156 -18.46 -14.96 -17.27
C PRO A 156 -17.90 -14.93 -15.84
N LEU A 157 -18.19 -13.84 -15.10
CA LEU A 157 -17.84 -13.73 -13.69
C LEU A 157 -18.78 -14.61 -12.86
N THR A 158 -18.27 -15.75 -12.40
CA THR A 158 -19.01 -16.73 -11.60
C THR A 158 -18.36 -16.88 -10.23
N MET A 159 -19.12 -17.35 -9.22
CA MET A 159 -18.55 -17.66 -7.91
C MET A 159 -17.44 -18.71 -7.99
N GLY A 160 -17.57 -19.70 -8.89
CA GLY A 160 -16.52 -20.68 -9.17
C GLY A 160 -15.21 -20.02 -9.66
N ALA A 161 -15.29 -19.03 -10.55
CA ALA A 161 -14.13 -18.29 -11.02
C ALA A 161 -13.46 -17.49 -9.91
N VAL A 162 -14.25 -16.89 -9.00
CA VAL A 162 -13.73 -16.16 -7.83
C VAL A 162 -12.96 -17.12 -6.91
N ILE A 163 -13.57 -18.24 -6.55
CA ILE A 163 -12.91 -19.25 -5.69
C ILE A 163 -11.65 -19.78 -6.36
N ALA A 164 -11.71 -20.13 -7.63
CA ALA A 164 -10.56 -20.64 -8.38
C ALA A 164 -9.41 -19.63 -8.42
N SER A 165 -9.70 -18.34 -8.61
CA SER A 165 -8.70 -17.27 -8.58
C SER A 165 -8.04 -17.15 -7.20
N CYS A 166 -8.83 -17.18 -6.10
CA CYS A 166 -8.29 -17.10 -4.75
C CYS A 166 -7.44 -18.35 -4.40
N VAL A 167 -7.87 -19.53 -4.82
CA VAL A 167 -7.09 -20.77 -4.61
C VAL A 167 -5.77 -20.73 -5.41
N ALA A 168 -5.81 -20.29 -6.66
CA ALA A 168 -4.63 -20.19 -7.51
C ALA A 168 -3.59 -19.16 -6.97
N SER A 169 -4.05 -18.10 -6.32
CA SER A 169 -3.17 -17.05 -5.79
C SER A 169 -2.65 -17.31 -4.38
N ILE A 170 -3.16 -18.30 -3.66
CA ILE A 170 -2.89 -18.51 -2.22
C ILE A 170 -1.40 -18.56 -1.88
N THR A 171 -0.59 -19.19 -2.74
CA THR A 171 0.87 -19.30 -2.55
C THR A 171 1.53 -17.92 -2.63
N PHE A 172 1.11 -17.08 -3.58
CA PHE A 172 1.61 -15.73 -3.75
C PHE A 172 1.14 -14.81 -2.62
N ASP A 173 -0.10 -14.98 -2.17
CA ASP A 173 -0.70 -14.20 -1.08
C ASP A 173 0.01 -14.51 0.25
N LEU A 174 0.27 -15.79 0.53
CA LEU A 174 1.04 -16.23 1.69
C LEU A 174 2.48 -15.73 1.62
N ALA A 175 3.14 -15.83 0.47
CA ALA A 175 4.49 -15.31 0.26
C ALA A 175 4.54 -13.79 0.54
N HIS A 176 3.54 -13.02 0.09
CA HIS A 176 3.45 -11.59 0.36
C HIS A 176 3.24 -11.30 1.85
N GLY A 177 2.35 -12.03 2.52
CA GLY A 177 2.12 -11.91 3.97
C GLY A 177 3.38 -12.20 4.77
N ILE A 178 4.06 -13.32 4.47
CA ILE A 178 5.32 -13.73 5.12
C ILE A 178 6.43 -12.70 4.84
N SER A 179 6.57 -12.25 3.60
CA SER A 179 7.54 -11.20 3.23
C SER A 179 7.31 -9.94 4.04
N THR A 180 6.07 -9.47 4.12
CA THR A 180 5.71 -8.28 4.90
C THR A 180 6.06 -8.46 6.37
N LEU A 181 5.78 -9.62 6.95
CA LEU A 181 6.10 -9.94 8.33
C LEU A 181 7.61 -9.94 8.58
N ILE A 182 8.40 -10.58 7.71
CA ILE A 182 9.86 -10.64 7.82
C ILE A 182 10.45 -9.22 7.76
N PHE A 183 10.07 -8.43 6.74
CA PHE A 183 10.60 -7.08 6.59
C PHE A 183 10.13 -6.12 7.69
N LEU A 184 8.91 -6.27 8.22
CA LEU A 184 8.48 -5.53 9.41
C LEU A 184 9.33 -5.90 10.62
N PHE A 185 9.59 -7.19 10.86
CA PHE A 185 10.40 -7.63 11.97
C PHE A 185 11.83 -7.04 11.93
N ILE A 186 12.42 -6.99 10.74
CA ILE A 186 13.77 -6.45 10.54
C ILE A 186 13.78 -4.91 10.62
N LEU A 187 12.82 -4.24 9.99
CA LEU A 187 12.88 -2.79 9.74
C LEU A 187 12.17 -1.95 10.82
N GLU A 188 11.11 -2.45 11.46
CA GLU A 188 10.25 -1.64 12.34
C GLU A 188 11.04 -0.96 13.45
N ARG A 189 11.88 -1.70 14.18
CA ARG A 189 12.63 -1.15 15.31
C ARG A 189 13.70 -0.13 14.89
N PRO A 190 14.65 -0.47 13.99
CA PRO A 190 15.71 0.46 13.62
C PRO A 190 15.19 1.68 12.89
N TRP A 191 14.25 1.49 11.96
CA TRP A 191 13.68 2.60 11.21
C TRP A 191 12.72 3.44 12.04
N GLY A 192 11.87 2.80 12.84
CA GLY A 192 10.97 3.51 13.74
C GLY A 192 11.71 4.49 14.65
N LYS A 193 12.84 4.07 15.26
CA LYS A 193 13.68 4.94 16.09
C LYS A 193 14.28 6.11 15.27
N LYS A 194 14.84 5.81 14.08
CA LYS A 194 15.45 6.83 13.23
C LYS A 194 14.42 7.83 12.70
N LEU A 195 13.30 7.36 12.17
CA LEU A 195 12.25 8.19 11.62
C LEU A 195 11.58 9.05 12.69
N LYS A 196 11.32 8.49 13.88
CA LYS A 196 10.81 9.26 15.02
C LYS A 196 11.77 10.38 15.42
N ARG A 197 13.08 10.10 15.47
CA ARG A 197 14.10 11.11 15.78
C ARG A 197 14.13 12.21 14.73
N LEU A 198 14.07 11.87 13.43
CA LEU A 198 14.00 12.84 12.34
C LEU A 198 12.74 13.69 12.44
N LYS A 199 11.58 13.06 12.67
CA LYS A 199 10.30 13.76 12.84
C LYS A 199 10.38 14.83 13.93
N VAL A 200 10.90 14.48 15.09
CA VAL A 200 11.03 15.40 16.24
C VAL A 200 12.08 16.49 15.93
N LYS A 201 13.26 16.11 15.42
CA LYS A 201 14.37 17.05 15.16
C LYS A 201 14.00 18.13 14.15
N TYR A 202 13.27 17.77 13.11
CA TYR A 202 12.95 18.68 12.00
C TYR A 202 11.49 19.17 12.01
N GLY A 203 10.68 18.77 12.99
CA GLY A 203 9.26 19.12 13.07
C GLY A 203 8.47 18.67 11.83
N ILE A 204 8.76 17.45 11.31
CA ILE A 204 8.13 16.90 10.11
C ILE A 204 6.69 16.50 10.42
N LEU A 205 5.72 16.96 9.63
CA LEU A 205 4.29 16.65 9.77
C LEU A 205 3.79 16.85 11.21
N ASP A 206 4.31 17.86 11.91
CA ASP A 206 3.90 18.22 13.26
C ASP A 206 2.66 19.11 13.21
N ILE A 207 1.49 18.50 13.41
CA ILE A 207 0.17 19.15 13.36
C ILE A 207 -0.06 20.07 14.58
N ARG A 208 0.83 20.06 15.58
CA ARG A 208 0.69 20.84 16.82
C ARG A 208 1.15 22.29 16.75
N ARG A 209 1.47 22.79 15.56
CA ARG A 209 1.99 24.16 15.37
C ARG A 209 1.02 25.10 14.65
N GLU A 210 -0.27 24.77 14.67
CA GLU A 210 -1.33 25.73 14.31
C GLU A 210 -2.29 25.93 15.47
#